data_0a974c1bfd835dbf9c2097498d67e571
#
_entry.id   0a974c1bfd835dbf9c2097498d67e571
#
_cell.length_a   1.000
_cell.length_b   1.000
_cell.length_c   1.000
_cell.angle_alpha   90.00
_cell.angle_beta   90.00
_cell.angle_gamma   90.00
#
_symmetry.space_group_name_H-M   'P 1'
#
loop_
_entity.id
_entity.type
_entity.pdbx_description
1 polymer ?
#
loop_
_entity_poly.entity_id
_entity_poly.type
_entity_poly.pdbx_seq_one_letter_code
_entity_poly.pdbx_strand_id
1 'polypeptide(L)'
;VHKARLLLTPREIDIHRVNGNSCANWSSQHSYAVGLASLITTSLNTFSTFMVHDKTDYNINEPSSSGKTLTIEFVNQRHYRAQQCFMSVQLVDNADSSTMLDKRYFVTNDNQLTIQNDLMNSLSDALAQPWPALMQAMLRQYQPSQSVALTYFYQSHQLLMKGDVDSLSKASSLLDDVIKRAPDFIYAY
;
A
#
# COMPACT_ATOMS: atom_id res chain seq x y z
N VAL A 1 -26.68 16.59 19.88
CA VAL A 1 -26.90 15.17 19.54
C VAL A 1 -26.16 14.81 18.25
N HIS A 2 -26.14 15.66 17.22
CA HIS A 2 -25.47 15.38 15.95
C HIS A 2 -23.93 15.33 16.06
N LYS A 3 -23.34 16.22 16.87
CA LYS A 3 -21.88 16.24 17.13
C LYS A 3 -21.40 15.03 17.92
N ALA A 4 -22.22 14.48 18.82
CA ALA A 4 -21.89 13.29 19.59
C ALA A 4 -21.94 12.01 18.74
N ARG A 5 -22.84 11.95 17.75
CA ARG A 5 -22.91 10.84 16.80
C ARG A 5 -21.68 10.76 15.90
N LEU A 6 -21.16 11.91 15.43
CA LEU A 6 -19.93 11.96 14.64
C LEU A 6 -18.69 11.49 15.41
N LEU A 7 -18.65 11.73 16.73
CA LEU A 7 -17.57 11.25 17.61
C LEU A 7 -17.66 9.76 17.90
N LEU A 8 -18.83 9.14 17.75
CA LEU A 8 -19.06 7.72 17.98
C LEU A 8 -19.01 6.89 16.69
N THR A 9 -18.79 7.52 15.52
CA THR A 9 -18.63 6.78 14.28
C THR A 9 -17.31 6.00 14.32
N PRO A 10 -17.32 4.70 14.06
CA PRO A 10 -16.09 3.92 14.02
C PRO A 10 -15.12 4.49 13.01
N ARG A 11 -13.93 4.85 13.44
CA ARG A 11 -12.83 5.35 12.59
C ARG A 11 -11.83 4.23 12.31
N GLU A 12 -12.30 3.02 12.20
CA GLU A 12 -11.51 1.83 11.91
C GLU A 12 -11.47 1.58 10.42
N ILE A 13 -10.29 1.19 9.94
CA ILE A 13 -10.05 0.78 8.56
C ILE A 13 -9.32 -0.55 8.58
N ASP A 14 -9.89 -1.56 7.94
CA ASP A 14 -9.23 -2.83 7.68
C ASP A 14 -8.70 -2.84 6.26
N ILE A 15 -7.43 -3.20 6.08
CA ILE A 15 -6.81 -3.35 4.77
C ILE A 15 -6.72 -4.83 4.43
N HIS A 16 -7.28 -5.22 3.30
CA HIS A 16 -7.27 -6.57 2.77
C HIS A 16 -6.61 -6.62 1.40
N ARG A 17 -5.94 -7.73 1.12
CA ARG A 17 -5.50 -8.09 -0.22
C ARG A 17 -6.40 -9.21 -0.75
N VAL A 18 -7.00 -8.99 -1.90
CA VAL A 18 -7.75 -10.04 -2.59
C VAL A 18 -6.77 -10.92 -3.36
N ASN A 19 -6.79 -12.22 -3.06
CA ASN A 19 -6.06 -13.23 -3.83
C ASN A 19 -6.86 -13.54 -5.09
N GLY A 20 -6.49 -12.90 -6.18
CA GLY A 20 -7.12 -13.06 -7.48
C GLY A 20 -6.09 -13.39 -8.57
N ASN A 21 -6.41 -13.04 -9.79
CA ASN A 21 -5.53 -13.23 -10.94
C ASN A 21 -4.24 -12.42 -10.76
N SER A 22 -3.19 -13.11 -10.35
CA SER A 22 -1.88 -12.48 -10.20
C SER A 22 -1.33 -12.05 -11.56
N CYS A 23 -0.63 -10.91 -11.56
CA CYS A 23 0.08 -10.46 -12.75
C CYS A 23 1.35 -11.28 -12.94
N ALA A 24 1.32 -12.25 -13.84
CA ALA A 24 2.41 -13.21 -14.06
C ALA A 24 3.77 -12.55 -14.37
N ASN A 25 3.76 -11.35 -14.92
CA ASN A 25 4.97 -10.63 -15.33
C ASN A 25 5.54 -9.72 -14.22
N TRP A 26 4.94 -9.70 -13.04
CA TRP A 26 5.40 -8.86 -11.93
C TRP A 26 5.50 -9.64 -10.63
N SER A 27 6.69 -10.21 -10.40
CA SER A 27 6.96 -11.06 -9.22
C SER A 27 6.91 -10.30 -7.88
N SER A 28 7.08 -8.97 -7.90
CA SER A 28 7.11 -8.12 -6.70
C SER A 28 5.74 -7.55 -6.30
N GLN A 29 4.65 -7.96 -6.95
CA GLN A 29 3.32 -7.39 -6.68
C GLN A 29 2.87 -7.57 -5.23
N HIS A 30 3.14 -8.73 -4.63
CA HIS A 30 2.81 -9.00 -3.24
C HIS A 30 3.56 -8.05 -2.30
N SER A 31 4.87 -7.91 -2.49
CA SER A 31 5.71 -7.02 -1.69
C SER A 31 5.28 -5.56 -1.82
N TYR A 32 4.89 -5.16 -3.01
CA TYR A 32 4.38 -3.81 -3.27
C TYR A 32 3.05 -3.56 -2.54
N ALA A 33 2.11 -4.50 -2.60
CA ALA A 33 0.84 -4.40 -1.87
C ALA A 33 1.05 -4.33 -0.36
N VAL A 34 1.92 -5.15 0.19
CA VAL A 34 2.26 -5.14 1.63
C VAL A 34 2.95 -3.84 2.02
N GLY A 35 3.86 -3.33 1.18
CA GLY A 35 4.51 -2.04 1.41
C GLY A 35 3.54 -0.87 1.39
N LEU A 36 2.60 -0.83 0.43
CA LEU A 36 1.54 0.18 0.38
C LEU A 36 0.62 0.12 1.61
N ALA A 37 0.20 -1.08 1.99
CA ALA A 37 -0.63 -1.28 3.17
C ALA A 37 0.09 -0.80 4.45
N SER A 38 1.36 -1.11 4.60
CA SER A 38 2.19 -0.65 5.71
C SER A 38 2.32 0.87 5.73
N LEU A 39 2.53 1.50 4.58
CA LEU A 39 2.60 2.95 4.46
C LEU A 39 1.28 3.62 4.86
N ILE A 40 0.15 3.13 4.38
CA ILE A 40 -1.18 3.64 4.72
C ILE A 40 -1.45 3.47 6.21
N THR A 41 -1.16 2.30 6.75
CA THR A 41 -1.34 1.97 8.16
C THR A 41 -0.55 2.91 9.05
N THR A 42 0.75 3.05 8.82
CA THR A 42 1.63 3.93 9.60
C THR A 42 1.21 5.38 9.48
N SER A 43 0.89 5.85 8.29
CA SER A 43 0.52 7.23 8.03
C SER A 43 -0.78 7.62 8.74
N LEU A 44 -1.82 6.80 8.64
CA LEU A 44 -3.11 7.08 9.28
C LEU A 44 -3.03 6.90 10.80
N ASN A 45 -2.38 5.86 11.29
CA ASN A 45 -2.24 5.64 12.74
C ASN A 45 -1.40 6.71 13.43
N THR A 46 -0.40 7.26 12.75
CA THR A 46 0.49 8.29 13.32
C THR A 46 -0.11 9.70 13.21
N PHE A 47 -0.71 10.04 12.07
CA PHE A 47 -1.08 11.42 11.73
C PHE A 47 -2.60 11.69 11.70
N SER A 48 -3.41 10.70 12.07
CA SER A 48 -4.86 10.87 12.14
C SER A 48 -5.45 10.12 13.32
N THR A 49 -6.76 10.26 13.49
CA THR A 49 -7.54 9.53 14.51
C THR A 49 -8.10 8.21 13.97
N PHE A 50 -7.78 7.82 12.74
CA PHE A 50 -8.13 6.50 12.21
C PHE A 50 -7.28 5.42 12.86
N MET A 51 -7.91 4.29 13.14
CA MET A 51 -7.26 3.07 13.59
C MET A 51 -7.26 2.07 12.44
N VAL A 52 -6.08 1.84 11.88
CA VAL A 52 -5.90 0.98 10.70
C VAL A 52 -5.33 -0.36 11.13
N HIS A 53 -5.99 -1.44 10.68
CA HIS A 53 -5.55 -2.81 10.85
C HIS A 53 -5.09 -3.36 9.50
N ASP A 54 -3.80 -3.60 9.37
CA ASP A 54 -3.22 -4.21 8.17
C ASP A 54 -3.41 -5.72 8.21
N LYS A 55 -4.28 -6.22 7.35
CA LYS A 55 -4.62 -7.63 7.20
C LYS A 55 -4.19 -8.20 5.85
N THR A 56 -3.26 -7.54 5.16
CA THR A 56 -2.81 -7.96 3.82
C THR A 56 -2.12 -9.32 3.79
N ASP A 57 -1.50 -9.73 4.88
CA ASP A 57 -0.85 -11.04 5.00
C ASP A 57 -1.80 -12.17 5.46
N TYR A 58 -3.03 -11.83 5.84
CA TYR A 58 -4.01 -12.79 6.33
C TYR A 58 -5.03 -13.12 5.24
N ASN A 59 -5.21 -14.39 4.94
CA ASN A 59 -6.28 -14.89 4.06
C ASN A 59 -7.67 -14.89 4.73
N ILE A 60 -7.95 -13.89 5.56
CA ILE A 60 -9.23 -13.80 6.24
C ILE A 60 -10.18 -12.98 5.38
N ASN A 61 -11.10 -13.66 4.71
CA ASN A 61 -12.18 -13.05 3.93
C ASN A 61 -13.40 -12.65 4.79
N GLU A 62 -13.22 -12.43 6.08
CA GLU A 62 -14.32 -11.97 6.92
C GLU A 62 -14.43 -10.45 6.83
N PRO A 63 -15.51 -9.92 6.23
CA PRO A 63 -15.71 -8.48 6.21
C PRO A 63 -15.92 -7.99 7.64
N SER A 64 -15.20 -6.95 8.04
CA SER A 64 -15.50 -6.25 9.29
C SER A 64 -16.89 -5.65 9.21
N SER A 65 -17.69 -5.87 10.23
CA SER A 65 -19.06 -5.33 10.31
C SER A 65 -19.10 -3.84 10.66
N SER A 66 -17.99 -3.27 11.06
CA SER A 66 -17.86 -1.86 11.46
C SER A 66 -16.67 -1.20 10.78
N GLY A 67 -16.76 0.13 10.62
CA GLY A 67 -15.71 0.92 10.02
C GLY A 67 -15.68 0.86 8.48
N LYS A 68 -14.48 0.88 7.91
CA LYS A 68 -14.24 0.91 6.47
C LYS A 68 -13.30 -0.23 6.07
N THR A 69 -13.47 -0.68 4.84
CA THR A 69 -12.61 -1.72 4.26
C THR A 69 -11.88 -1.17 3.04
N LEU A 70 -10.55 -1.21 3.09
CA LEU A 70 -9.69 -0.93 1.95
C LEU A 70 -9.22 -2.25 1.35
N THR A 71 -9.48 -2.44 0.07
CA THR A 71 -9.14 -3.66 -0.66
C THR A 71 -8.13 -3.34 -1.75
N ILE A 72 -7.04 -4.11 -1.81
CA ILE A 72 -6.04 -4.05 -2.88
C ILE A 72 -6.09 -5.36 -3.67
N GLU A 73 -6.29 -5.25 -4.98
CA GLU A 73 -6.39 -6.39 -5.89
C GLU A 73 -5.54 -6.14 -7.13
N PHE A 74 -4.78 -7.17 -7.55
CA PHE A 74 -4.08 -7.15 -8.84
C PHE A 74 -4.86 -7.94 -9.85
N VAL A 75 -5.16 -7.29 -10.98
CA VAL A 75 -5.93 -7.87 -12.07
C VAL A 75 -5.08 -7.93 -13.33
N ASN A 76 -4.94 -9.13 -13.86
CA ASN A 76 -4.28 -9.35 -15.14
C ASN A 76 -5.34 -9.36 -16.25
N GLN A 77 -5.28 -8.37 -17.12
CA GLN A 77 -6.16 -8.27 -18.27
C GLN A 77 -5.41 -8.56 -19.56
N ARG A 78 -5.97 -9.41 -20.37
CA ARG A 78 -5.48 -9.66 -21.72
C ARG A 78 -6.12 -8.66 -22.68
N HIS A 79 -5.29 -7.79 -23.25
CA HIS A 79 -5.71 -6.86 -24.28
C HIS A 79 -4.93 -7.17 -25.57
N TYR A 80 -5.63 -7.58 -26.63
CA TYR A 80 -5.05 -8.11 -27.86
C TYR A 80 -4.10 -9.29 -27.57
N ARG A 81 -2.81 -9.11 -27.74
CA ARG A 81 -1.77 -10.13 -27.50
C ARG A 81 -0.89 -9.83 -26.27
N ALA A 82 -1.14 -8.72 -25.59
CA ALA A 82 -0.38 -8.30 -24.43
C ALA A 82 -1.17 -8.53 -23.14
N GLN A 83 -0.49 -8.99 -22.11
CA GLN A 83 -1.03 -9.03 -20.76
C GLN A 83 -0.74 -7.70 -20.06
N GLN A 84 -1.78 -7.10 -19.49
CA GLN A 84 -1.70 -5.83 -18.76
C GLN A 84 -2.04 -6.06 -17.30
N CYS A 85 -1.16 -5.58 -16.41
CA CYS A 85 -1.36 -5.64 -14.98
C CYS A 85 -2.01 -4.35 -14.48
N PHE A 86 -3.14 -4.49 -13.79
CA PHE A 86 -3.81 -3.40 -13.10
C PHE A 86 -3.83 -3.65 -11.59
N MET A 87 -3.67 -2.59 -10.81
CA MET A 87 -3.93 -2.59 -9.39
C MET A 87 -5.24 -1.84 -9.14
N SER A 88 -6.22 -2.53 -8.57
CA SER A 88 -7.50 -1.96 -8.15
C SER A 88 -7.49 -1.72 -6.66
N VAL A 89 -7.84 -0.51 -6.24
CA VAL A 89 -7.95 -0.13 -4.83
C VAL A 89 -9.33 0.44 -4.58
N GLN A 90 -10.05 -0.16 -3.66
CA GLN A 90 -11.39 0.26 -3.25
C GLN A 90 -11.44 0.53 -1.75
N LEU A 91 -12.09 1.62 -1.37
CA LEU A 91 -12.46 1.91 0.02
C LEU A 91 -13.98 1.94 0.12
N VAL A 92 -14.53 1.09 0.97
CA VAL A 92 -15.97 0.95 1.20
C VAL A 92 -16.29 1.28 2.64
N ASP A 93 -17.34 2.07 2.85
CA ASP A 93 -17.94 2.27 4.18
C ASP A 93 -18.85 1.07 4.47
N ASN A 94 -18.53 0.32 5.53
CA ASN A 94 -19.26 -0.91 5.86
C ASN A 94 -20.67 -0.64 6.45
N ALA A 95 -20.92 0.60 6.90
CA ALA A 95 -22.21 0.97 7.48
C ALA A 95 -23.36 0.97 6.45
N ASP A 96 -23.07 1.42 5.23
CA ASP A 96 -24.06 1.57 4.16
C ASP A 96 -23.59 0.94 2.83
N SER A 97 -22.44 0.28 2.83
CA SER A 97 -21.80 -0.33 1.64
C SER A 97 -21.48 0.68 0.53
N SER A 98 -21.36 1.97 0.87
CA SER A 98 -21.00 2.99 -0.11
C SER A 98 -19.52 2.93 -0.48
N THR A 99 -19.23 3.10 -1.75
CA THR A 99 -17.84 3.18 -2.23
C THR A 99 -17.33 4.60 -2.07
N MET A 100 -16.31 4.77 -1.24
CA MET A 100 -15.67 6.07 -0.96
C MET A 100 -14.51 6.35 -1.91
N LEU A 101 -13.81 5.30 -2.34
CA LEU A 101 -12.70 5.36 -3.28
C LEU A 101 -12.74 4.14 -4.19
N ASP A 102 -12.57 4.38 -5.49
CA ASP A 102 -12.41 3.33 -6.50
C ASP A 102 -11.36 3.80 -7.50
N LYS A 103 -10.16 3.27 -7.36
CA LYS A 103 -9.02 3.60 -8.22
C LYS A 103 -8.49 2.36 -8.90
N ARG A 104 -8.16 2.51 -10.17
CA ARG A 104 -7.54 1.47 -10.95
C ARG A 104 -6.32 2.02 -11.66
N TYR A 105 -5.18 1.39 -11.39
CA TYR A 105 -3.89 1.82 -11.91
C TYR A 105 -3.33 0.79 -12.89
N PHE A 106 -2.92 1.26 -14.06
CA PHE A 106 -2.12 0.47 -14.97
C PHE A 106 -0.68 0.43 -14.46
N VAL A 107 -0.21 -0.76 -14.05
CA VAL A 107 1.12 -0.93 -13.46
C VAL A 107 2.15 -1.20 -14.54
N THR A 108 3.18 -0.37 -14.58
CA THR A 108 4.35 -0.51 -15.45
C THR A 108 5.62 -0.73 -14.62
N ASN A 109 6.78 -0.87 -15.28
CA ASN A 109 8.04 -1.11 -14.57
C ASN A 109 8.58 0.12 -13.82
N ASP A 110 8.04 1.30 -14.06
CA ASP A 110 8.62 2.57 -13.58
C ASP A 110 7.61 3.55 -12.95
N ASN A 111 6.34 3.15 -12.76
CA ASN A 111 5.31 4.04 -12.24
C ASN A 111 4.84 3.75 -10.80
N GLN A 112 5.50 2.83 -10.08
CA GLN A 112 5.08 2.43 -8.73
C GLN A 112 5.07 3.59 -7.73
N LEU A 113 6.05 4.48 -7.81
CA LEU A 113 6.10 5.67 -6.95
C LEU A 113 4.97 6.66 -7.28
N THR A 114 4.69 6.86 -8.57
CA THR A 114 3.57 7.71 -9.02
C THR A 114 2.23 7.18 -8.55
N ILE A 115 2.01 5.87 -8.64
CA ILE A 115 0.80 5.19 -8.13
C ILE A 115 0.67 5.41 -6.62
N GLN A 116 1.74 5.20 -5.87
CA GLN A 116 1.74 5.38 -4.42
C GLN A 116 1.37 6.82 -4.03
N ASN A 117 1.95 7.81 -4.67
CA ASN A 117 1.67 9.23 -4.40
C ASN A 117 0.21 9.59 -4.73
N ASP A 118 -0.30 9.11 -5.87
CA ASP A 118 -1.70 9.34 -6.24
C ASP A 118 -2.67 8.66 -5.27
N LEU A 119 -2.38 7.42 -4.88
CA LEU A 119 -3.20 6.70 -3.91
C LEU A 119 -3.24 7.39 -2.55
N MET A 120 -2.11 7.86 -2.04
CA MET A 120 -2.04 8.57 -0.77
C MET A 120 -2.85 9.88 -0.81
N ASN A 121 -2.76 10.63 -1.90
CA ASN A 121 -3.56 11.85 -2.09
C ASN A 121 -5.06 11.53 -2.21
N SER A 122 -5.41 10.51 -2.95
CA SER A 122 -6.81 10.08 -3.13
C SER A 122 -7.43 9.59 -1.83
N LEU A 123 -6.67 8.89 -0.98
CA LEU A 123 -7.12 8.50 0.36
C LEU A 123 -7.34 9.70 1.27
N SER A 124 -6.44 10.67 1.23
CA SER A 124 -6.60 11.94 1.97
C SER A 124 -7.91 12.63 1.61
N ASP A 125 -8.23 12.72 0.34
CA ASP A 125 -9.46 13.34 -0.15
C ASP A 125 -10.69 12.51 0.25
N ALA A 126 -10.66 11.20 0.04
CA ALA A 126 -11.79 10.32 0.36
C ALA A 126 -12.12 10.28 1.85
N LEU A 127 -11.12 10.34 2.71
CA LEU A 127 -11.27 10.34 4.16
C LEU A 127 -11.45 11.74 4.77
N ALA A 128 -11.38 12.79 3.95
CA ALA A 128 -11.33 14.19 4.41
C ALA A 128 -10.25 14.40 5.49
N GLN A 129 -9.12 13.74 5.31
CA GLN A 129 -7.99 13.75 6.23
C GLN A 129 -6.76 14.33 5.54
N PRO A 130 -6.50 15.64 5.68
CA PRO A 130 -5.33 16.29 5.09
C PRO A 130 -4.04 15.71 5.69
N TRP A 131 -3.06 15.46 4.86
CA TRP A 131 -1.75 15.05 5.32
C TRP A 131 -0.97 16.23 5.87
N PRO A 132 -0.45 16.19 7.12
CA PRO A 132 0.40 17.23 7.66
C PRO A 132 1.69 17.42 6.85
N ALA A 133 2.22 18.63 6.82
CA ALA A 133 3.48 18.92 6.15
C ALA A 133 4.64 18.07 6.70
N LEU A 134 4.64 17.79 8.01
CA LEU A 134 5.61 16.90 8.64
C LEU A 134 5.58 15.50 8.04
N MET A 135 4.40 14.93 7.83
CA MET A 135 4.25 13.61 7.20
C MET A 135 4.79 13.62 5.77
N GLN A 136 4.48 14.64 4.99
CA GLN A 136 4.98 14.76 3.62
C GLN A 136 6.50 14.87 3.57
N ALA A 137 7.11 15.60 4.51
CA ALA A 137 8.56 15.69 4.65
C ALA A 137 9.18 14.32 5.02
N MET A 138 8.58 13.61 5.98
CA MET A 138 9.01 12.27 6.39
C MET A 138 8.92 11.28 5.22
N LEU A 139 7.84 11.28 4.46
CA LEU A 139 7.70 10.40 3.29
C LEU A 139 8.81 10.60 2.28
N ARG A 140 9.19 11.85 1.99
CA ARG A 140 10.31 12.15 1.08
C ARG A 140 11.64 11.62 1.61
N GLN A 141 11.82 11.61 2.92
CA GLN A 141 13.04 11.13 3.56
C GLN A 141 13.12 9.60 3.60
N TYR A 142 11.98 8.93 3.82
CA TYR A 142 11.89 7.47 4.03
C TYR A 142 11.57 6.68 2.76
N GLN A 143 11.55 7.32 1.61
CA GLN A 143 11.27 6.66 0.33
C GLN A 143 12.37 6.95 -0.68
N PRO A 144 12.84 5.91 -1.42
CA PRO A 144 13.72 6.16 -2.54
C PRO A 144 12.98 6.93 -3.64
N SER A 145 13.69 7.81 -4.33
CA SER A 145 13.13 8.66 -5.40
C SER A 145 12.86 7.92 -6.71
N GLN A 146 13.17 6.63 -6.78
CA GLN A 146 13.06 5.80 -7.98
C GLN A 146 12.13 4.62 -7.74
N SER A 147 11.18 4.37 -8.67
CA SER A 147 10.15 3.34 -8.54
C SER A 147 10.71 1.92 -8.39
N VAL A 148 11.73 1.56 -9.14
CA VAL A 148 12.36 0.23 -9.04
C VAL A 148 13.04 0.06 -7.68
N ALA A 149 13.73 1.10 -7.19
CA ALA A 149 14.33 1.09 -5.86
C ALA A 149 13.29 0.96 -4.75
N LEU A 150 12.14 1.63 -4.88
CA LEU A 150 11.02 1.49 -3.94
C LEU A 150 10.52 0.05 -3.87
N THR A 151 10.30 -0.59 -5.01
CA THR A 151 9.83 -1.97 -5.08
C THR A 151 10.85 -2.94 -4.47
N TYR A 152 12.13 -2.79 -4.75
CA TYR A 152 13.19 -3.60 -4.16
C TYR A 152 13.31 -3.38 -2.65
N PHE A 153 13.13 -2.15 -2.21
CA PHE A 153 13.12 -1.82 -0.79
C PHE A 153 11.97 -2.53 -0.05
N TYR A 154 10.76 -2.49 -0.58
CA TYR A 154 9.64 -3.23 -0.01
C TYR A 154 9.86 -4.74 -0.01
N GLN A 155 10.42 -5.28 -1.08
CA GLN A 155 10.74 -6.70 -1.18
C GLN A 155 11.82 -7.12 -0.18
N SER A 156 12.84 -6.29 0.03
CA SER A 156 13.88 -6.55 1.02
C SER A 156 13.32 -6.61 2.45
N HIS A 157 12.42 -5.70 2.79
CA HIS A 157 11.75 -5.71 4.10
C HIS A 157 10.98 -6.99 4.36
N GLN A 158 10.24 -7.51 3.38
CA GLN A 158 9.54 -8.78 3.53
C GLN A 158 10.50 -9.96 3.75
N LEU A 159 11.63 -9.98 3.03
CA LEU A 159 12.64 -11.01 3.20
C LEU A 159 13.32 -10.94 4.57
N LEU A 160 13.58 -9.73 5.07
CA LEU A 160 14.12 -9.54 6.44
C LEU A 160 13.17 -10.09 7.50
N MET A 161 11.87 -9.92 7.31
CA MET A 161 10.86 -10.43 8.25
C MET A 161 10.80 -11.97 8.31
N LYS A 162 11.23 -12.68 7.28
CA LYS A 162 11.33 -14.15 7.30
C LYS A 162 12.46 -14.65 8.19
N GLY A 163 13.58 -13.95 8.25
CA GLY A 163 14.68 -14.19 9.18
C GLY A 163 15.55 -15.42 8.90
N ASP A 164 15.29 -16.21 7.86
CA ASP A 164 16.14 -17.32 7.45
C ASP A 164 17.36 -16.85 6.64
N VAL A 165 18.41 -17.65 6.60
CA VAL A 165 19.70 -17.28 5.99
C VAL A 165 19.57 -16.92 4.51
N ASP A 166 18.79 -17.69 3.76
CA ASP A 166 18.58 -17.44 2.33
C ASP A 166 17.83 -16.12 2.09
N SER A 167 16.79 -15.85 2.88
CA SER A 167 16.02 -14.61 2.81
C SER A 167 16.87 -13.40 3.20
N LEU A 168 17.71 -13.51 4.22
CA LEU A 168 18.64 -12.45 4.63
C LEU A 168 19.68 -12.15 3.54
N SER A 169 20.22 -13.17 2.90
CA SER A 169 21.16 -13.02 1.78
C SER A 169 20.51 -12.31 0.58
N LYS A 170 19.28 -12.72 0.22
CA LYS A 170 18.50 -12.07 -0.85
C LYS A 170 18.13 -10.63 -0.51
N ALA A 171 17.76 -10.35 0.74
CA ALA A 171 17.46 -9.01 1.22
C ALA A 171 18.69 -8.10 1.11
N SER A 172 19.86 -8.56 1.52
CA SER A 172 21.12 -7.83 1.39
C SER A 172 21.43 -7.48 -0.08
N SER A 173 21.27 -8.45 -0.97
CA SER A 173 21.50 -8.22 -2.42
C SER A 173 20.52 -7.18 -2.99
N LEU A 174 19.25 -7.21 -2.58
CA LEU A 174 18.26 -6.22 -3.01
C LEU A 174 18.57 -4.82 -2.45
N LEU A 175 19.01 -4.73 -1.20
CA LEU A 175 19.42 -3.45 -0.60
C LEU A 175 20.64 -2.86 -1.30
N ASP A 176 21.62 -3.68 -1.71
CA ASP A 176 22.73 -3.25 -2.53
C ASP A 176 22.26 -2.64 -3.87
N ASP A 177 21.27 -3.26 -4.49
CA ASP A 177 20.67 -2.73 -5.73
C ASP A 177 19.90 -1.42 -5.48
N VAL A 178 19.24 -1.28 -4.34
CA VAL A 178 18.59 -0.02 -3.92
C VAL A 178 19.64 1.09 -3.75
N ILE A 179 20.75 0.82 -3.08
CA ILE A 179 21.86 1.78 -2.88
C ILE A 179 22.43 2.24 -4.20
N LYS A 180 22.65 1.32 -5.14
CA LYS A 180 23.17 1.66 -6.48
C LYS A 180 22.22 2.57 -7.27
N ARG A 181 20.91 2.37 -7.13
CA ARG A 181 19.88 3.13 -7.84
C ARG A 181 19.50 4.43 -7.17
N ALA A 182 19.58 4.48 -5.86
CA ALA A 182 19.21 5.62 -5.03
C ALA A 182 20.23 5.82 -3.90
N PRO A 183 21.47 6.29 -4.23
CA PRO A 183 22.55 6.41 -3.25
C PRO A 183 22.25 7.41 -2.13
N ASP A 184 21.34 8.35 -2.37
CA ASP A 184 20.91 9.32 -1.34
C ASP A 184 19.90 8.75 -0.34
N PHE A 185 19.42 7.54 -0.56
CA PHE A 185 18.46 6.88 0.31
C PHE A 185 19.18 6.16 1.45
N ILE A 186 19.35 6.85 2.56
CA ILE A 186 20.16 6.38 3.71
C ILE A 186 19.58 5.15 4.43
N TYR A 187 18.30 4.87 4.29
CA TYR A 187 17.64 3.74 4.96
C TYR A 187 17.91 2.36 4.33
N ALA A 188 18.61 2.33 3.20
CA ALA A 188 19.07 1.09 2.58
C ALA A 188 20.43 0.61 3.12
N TYR A 189 21.14 1.44 3.91
CA TYR A 189 22.41 1.12 4.55
C TYR A 189 22.16 0.51 5.93
#